data_b146bea798f2a00a33321fcfd7ac5d6f
#
_entry.id   b146bea798f2a00a33321fcfd7ac5d6f
#
_cell.length_a   1.000
_cell.length_b   1.000
_cell.length_c   1.000
_cell.angle_alpha   90.00
_cell.angle_beta   90.00
_cell.angle_gamma   90.00
#
_symmetry.space_group_name_H-M   'P 1'
#
loop_
_entity.id
_entity.type
_entity.pdbx_description
1 polymer ?
#
loop_
_entity_poly.entity_id
_entity_poly.type
_entity_poly.pdbx_seq_one_letter_code
_entity_poly.pdbx_strand_id
1 'polypeptide(L)'
;MQNQNTFTQQNNQPELPEADVVLDSYGTTSLPMPDTAPIYCLTIIGQIEGHMILSPNDKSTKYEHLIPQLVAIEQDDSIEGVLVILNTAGGDVESGLAIAEAIRGLSKPTVSVVMGGGHSIGVPIAVASDYTFIAPTATMPIHPVRLNGMEIGVPATLEYMERMQDRVVAFV
;
A
#
# COMPACT_ATOMS: atom_id res chain seq x y z
N MET A 1 46.61 1.51 50.68
CA MET A 1 45.78 0.56 49.88
C MET A 1 44.55 1.29 49.43
N GLN A 2 44.57 1.81 48.25
CA GLN A 2 43.43 2.53 47.64
C GLN A 2 42.76 1.61 46.62
N ASN A 3 41.51 1.25 46.92
CA ASN A 3 40.67 0.49 46.00
C ASN A 3 40.01 1.46 45.02
N GLN A 4 40.41 1.42 43.76
CA GLN A 4 39.71 2.11 42.66
C GLN A 4 38.65 1.17 42.09
N ASN A 5 37.39 1.45 42.42
CA ASN A 5 36.22 0.85 41.73
C ASN A 5 36.00 1.55 40.40
N THR A 6 36.36 0.91 39.31
CA THR A 6 36.05 1.32 37.96
C THR A 6 34.62 0.84 37.65
N PHE A 7 33.63 1.74 37.70
CA PHE A 7 32.31 1.48 37.18
C PHE A 7 32.36 1.56 35.64
N THR A 8 32.33 0.41 34.99
CA THR A 8 32.09 0.32 33.56
C THR A 8 30.58 0.56 33.35
N GLN A 9 30.20 1.73 32.85
CA GLN A 9 28.84 1.96 32.36
C GLN A 9 28.66 1.14 31.09
N GLN A 10 27.89 0.08 31.17
CA GLN A 10 27.32 -0.57 29.99
C GLN A 10 26.28 0.39 29.40
N ASN A 11 26.60 0.88 28.22
CA ASN A 11 25.71 1.73 27.41
C ASN A 11 24.61 0.84 26.85
N ASN A 12 23.53 0.65 27.59
CA ASN A 12 22.34 -0.10 27.18
C ASN A 12 21.42 0.84 26.40
N GLN A 13 21.88 1.33 25.23
CA GLN A 13 20.96 1.87 24.26
C GLN A 13 20.28 0.68 23.57
N PRO A 14 18.95 0.66 23.50
CA PRO A 14 18.27 -0.35 22.71
C PRO A 14 18.74 -0.16 21.25
N GLU A 15 19.35 -1.20 20.68
CA GLU A 15 19.61 -1.23 19.24
C GLU A 15 18.27 -1.06 18.52
N LEU A 16 18.18 -0.05 17.68
CA LEU A 16 17.03 0.09 16.78
C LEU A 16 17.03 -1.16 15.88
N PRO A 17 15.86 -1.79 15.69
CA PRO A 17 15.78 -2.93 14.80
C PRO A 17 16.27 -2.51 13.41
N GLU A 18 17.03 -3.38 12.77
CA GLU A 18 17.45 -3.19 11.38
C GLU A 18 16.24 -2.92 10.49
N ALA A 19 16.41 -2.16 9.41
CA ALA A 19 15.32 -1.73 8.54
C ALA A 19 14.44 -2.90 8.05
N ASP A 20 15.03 -4.07 7.84
CA ASP A 20 14.34 -5.31 7.44
C ASP A 20 13.33 -5.79 8.50
N VAL A 21 13.65 -5.66 9.78
CA VAL A 21 12.73 -6.04 10.89
C VAL A 21 11.56 -5.07 10.99
N VAL A 22 11.78 -3.80 10.67
CA VAL A 22 10.71 -2.79 10.64
C VAL A 22 9.75 -3.05 9.48
N LEU A 23 10.26 -3.40 8.30
CA LEU A 23 9.44 -3.76 7.12
C LEU A 23 8.59 -5.01 7.37
N ASP A 24 9.13 -6.03 8.04
CA ASP A 24 8.38 -7.23 8.44
C ASP A 24 7.20 -6.93 9.38
N SER A 25 7.35 -5.95 10.25
CA SER A 25 6.28 -5.54 11.18
C SER A 25 5.08 -4.89 10.49
N TYR A 26 5.22 -4.44 9.26
CA TYR A 26 4.14 -3.85 8.45
C TYR A 26 3.35 -4.86 7.62
N GLY A 27 3.56 -6.15 7.84
CA GLY A 27 2.76 -7.22 7.23
C GLY A 27 3.15 -7.57 5.79
N THR A 28 4.29 -7.13 5.33
CA THR A 28 4.94 -7.72 4.16
C THR A 28 5.46 -9.09 4.56
N THR A 29 4.92 -10.13 3.95
CA THR A 29 5.61 -11.42 3.97
C THR A 29 6.87 -11.20 3.13
N SER A 30 7.98 -10.87 3.78
CA SER A 30 9.27 -10.86 3.10
C SER A 30 9.57 -12.31 2.74
N LEU A 31 9.27 -12.68 1.50
CA LEU A 31 9.99 -13.79 0.91
C LEU A 31 11.46 -13.37 0.98
N PRO A 32 12.37 -14.23 1.48
CA PRO A 32 13.79 -13.94 1.43
C PRO A 32 14.15 -13.75 -0.04
N MET A 33 14.11 -12.48 -0.48
CA MET A 33 14.63 -12.11 -1.78
C MET A 33 16.14 -12.29 -1.68
N PRO A 34 16.78 -12.91 -2.67
CA PRO A 34 18.23 -12.90 -2.72
C PRO A 34 18.71 -11.45 -2.59
N ASP A 35 19.76 -11.19 -1.83
CA ASP A 35 20.36 -9.86 -1.61
C ASP A 35 20.68 -9.07 -2.90
N THR A 36 20.33 -9.61 -4.05
CA THR A 36 20.62 -9.10 -5.40
C THR A 36 19.37 -8.97 -6.28
N ALA A 37 18.14 -9.11 -5.75
CA ALA A 37 16.95 -8.89 -6.57
C ALA A 37 16.62 -7.39 -6.61
N PRO A 38 16.87 -6.70 -7.75
CA PRO A 38 16.64 -5.26 -7.85
C PRO A 38 15.14 -4.90 -7.95
N ILE A 39 14.26 -5.90 -7.90
CA ILE A 39 12.82 -5.72 -8.05
C ILE A 39 12.12 -5.91 -6.71
N TYR A 40 11.48 -4.86 -6.23
CA TYR A 40 10.63 -4.94 -5.05
C TYR A 40 9.23 -5.45 -5.40
N CYS A 41 8.75 -6.45 -4.67
CA CYS A 41 7.41 -6.99 -4.85
C CYS A 41 6.46 -6.41 -3.80
N LEU A 42 5.56 -5.51 -4.23
CA LEU A 42 4.51 -4.93 -3.40
C LEU A 42 3.20 -5.70 -3.61
N THR A 43 2.58 -6.16 -2.53
CA THR A 43 1.32 -6.91 -2.60
C THR A 43 0.14 -6.09 -2.09
N ILE A 44 -0.97 -6.10 -2.84
CA ILE A 44 -2.24 -5.45 -2.48
C ILE A 44 -3.32 -6.52 -2.51
N ILE A 45 -3.61 -7.07 -1.34
CA ILE A 45 -4.48 -8.24 -1.19
C ILE A 45 -5.59 -7.94 -0.18
N GLY A 46 -6.83 -8.34 -0.53
CA GLY A 46 -8.00 -8.12 0.30
C GLY A 46 -8.61 -6.74 0.11
N GLN A 47 -9.34 -6.25 1.09
CA GLN A 47 -10.03 -4.95 1.02
C GLN A 47 -9.04 -3.82 1.28
N ILE A 48 -9.15 -2.71 0.54
CA ILE A 48 -8.39 -1.49 0.84
C ILE A 48 -8.99 -0.84 2.08
N GLU A 49 -8.21 -0.85 3.15
CA GLU A 49 -8.56 -0.25 4.44
C GLU A 49 -8.06 1.18 4.50
N GLY A 50 -8.97 2.09 4.82
CA GLY A 50 -8.71 3.52 4.92
C GLY A 50 -8.78 4.01 6.36
N HIS A 51 -9.52 5.11 6.56
CA HIS A 51 -9.66 5.73 7.89
C HIS A 51 -10.54 4.93 8.86
N MET A 52 -11.34 4.00 8.35
CA MET A 52 -12.13 3.08 9.17
C MET A 52 -11.40 1.76 9.32
N ILE A 53 -11.18 1.35 10.58
CA ILE A 53 -10.54 0.06 10.89
C ILE A 53 -11.52 -1.07 10.59
N LEU A 54 -11.11 -2.01 9.75
CA LEU A 54 -11.88 -3.22 9.46
C LEU A 54 -11.76 -4.23 10.61
N SER A 55 -12.66 -5.23 10.60
CA SER A 55 -12.59 -6.32 11.55
C SER A 55 -11.24 -7.07 11.44
N PRO A 56 -10.63 -7.51 12.55
CA PRO A 56 -9.40 -8.30 12.53
C PRO A 56 -9.50 -9.61 11.75
N ASN A 57 -10.71 -10.06 11.44
CA ASN A 57 -10.97 -11.26 10.64
C ASN A 57 -11.03 -10.97 9.13
N ASP A 58 -11.08 -9.71 8.73
CA ASP A 58 -11.10 -9.31 7.34
C ASP A 58 -9.67 -9.21 6.79
N LYS A 59 -9.44 -9.78 5.62
CA LYS A 59 -8.18 -9.56 4.91
C LYS A 59 -8.19 -8.16 4.31
N SER A 60 -7.27 -7.33 4.75
CA SER A 60 -7.14 -5.96 4.26
C SER A 60 -5.71 -5.59 3.92
N THR A 61 -5.60 -4.63 3.03
CA THR A 61 -4.38 -3.89 2.77
C THR A 61 -4.57 -2.49 3.34
N LYS A 62 -3.73 -2.11 4.31
CA LYS A 62 -3.80 -0.84 5.01
C LYS A 62 -2.98 0.21 4.28
N TYR A 63 -3.62 1.31 3.90
CA TYR A 63 -2.93 2.35 3.14
C TYR A 63 -1.80 3.02 3.94
N GLU A 64 -1.98 3.17 5.25
CA GLU A 64 -0.96 3.73 6.15
C GLU A 64 0.29 2.86 6.29
N HIS A 65 0.22 1.59 5.90
CA HIS A 65 1.39 0.71 5.80
C HIS A 65 2.04 0.79 4.42
N LEU A 66 1.25 0.95 3.36
CA LEU A 66 1.78 1.00 1.99
C LEU A 66 2.49 2.33 1.68
N ILE A 67 1.97 3.46 2.15
CA ILE A 67 2.57 4.76 1.85
C ILE A 67 4.01 4.87 2.34
N PRO A 68 4.35 4.51 3.60
CA PRO A 68 5.75 4.50 4.04
C PRO A 68 6.63 3.53 3.26
N GLN A 69 6.09 2.37 2.85
CA GLN A 69 6.84 1.42 2.03
C GLN A 69 7.18 2.01 0.65
N LEU A 70 6.22 2.65 -0.01
CA LEU A 70 6.44 3.31 -1.30
C LEU A 70 7.48 4.43 -1.19
N VAL A 71 7.47 5.19 -0.09
CA VAL A 71 8.51 6.20 0.18
C VAL A 71 9.88 5.53 0.39
N ALA A 72 9.95 4.44 1.13
CA ALA A 72 11.20 3.71 1.35
C ALA A 72 11.73 3.12 0.04
N ILE A 73 10.86 2.54 -0.79
CA ILE A 73 11.21 2.04 -2.13
C ILE A 73 11.80 3.14 -3.00
N GLU A 74 11.19 4.32 -3.00
CA GLU A 74 11.68 5.46 -3.79
C GLU A 74 13.08 5.90 -3.36
N GLN A 75 13.39 5.84 -2.06
CA GLN A 75 14.65 6.28 -1.49
C GLN A 75 15.77 5.24 -1.53
N ASP A 76 15.46 3.98 -1.82
CA ASP A 76 16.44 2.89 -1.84
C ASP A 76 17.03 2.70 -3.24
N ASP A 77 18.27 3.16 -3.42
CA ASP A 77 19.00 3.06 -4.70
C ASP A 77 19.26 1.62 -5.14
N SER A 78 19.15 0.63 -4.26
CA SER A 78 19.32 -0.78 -4.61
C SER A 78 18.10 -1.37 -5.32
N ILE A 79 16.93 -0.73 -5.19
CA ILE A 79 15.69 -1.13 -5.87
C ILE A 79 15.65 -0.47 -7.25
N GLU A 80 15.65 -1.28 -8.30
CA GLU A 80 15.64 -0.83 -9.70
C GLU A 80 14.22 -0.83 -10.32
N GLY A 81 13.24 -1.47 -9.68
CA GLY A 81 11.86 -1.52 -10.15
C GLY A 81 10.90 -2.10 -9.15
N VAL A 82 9.61 -1.93 -9.40
CA VAL A 82 8.54 -2.38 -8.51
C VAL A 82 7.54 -3.25 -9.25
N LEU A 83 7.28 -4.44 -8.69
CA LEU A 83 6.22 -5.33 -9.14
C LEU A 83 5.05 -5.23 -8.15
N VAL A 84 3.91 -4.72 -8.60
CA VAL A 84 2.69 -4.61 -7.80
C VAL A 84 1.77 -5.78 -8.11
N ILE A 85 1.54 -6.66 -7.14
CA ILE A 85 0.62 -7.80 -7.27
C ILE A 85 -0.72 -7.45 -6.63
N LEU A 86 -1.80 -7.52 -7.41
CA LEU A 86 -3.14 -7.18 -6.95
C LEU A 86 -4.06 -8.40 -6.91
N ASN A 87 -4.75 -8.54 -5.78
CA ASN A 87 -5.94 -9.36 -5.64
C ASN A 87 -6.88 -8.70 -4.60
N THR A 88 -7.62 -7.69 -5.03
CA THR A 88 -8.44 -6.85 -4.16
C THR A 88 -9.87 -6.73 -4.65
N ALA A 89 -10.79 -6.70 -3.71
CA ALA A 89 -12.20 -6.37 -3.95
C ALA A 89 -12.47 -4.85 -4.05
N GLY A 90 -11.43 -4.02 -3.87
CA GLY A 90 -11.56 -2.59 -3.70
C GLY A 90 -11.69 -2.21 -2.21
N GLY A 91 -12.29 -1.07 -1.91
CA GLY A 91 -12.46 -0.58 -0.54
C GLY A 91 -12.57 0.93 -0.46
N ASP A 92 -11.85 1.54 0.49
CA ASP A 92 -11.85 2.99 0.69
C ASP A 92 -11.28 3.73 -0.53
N VAL A 93 -12.08 4.65 -1.08
CA VAL A 93 -11.76 5.33 -2.34
C VAL A 93 -10.61 6.32 -2.18
N GLU A 94 -10.60 7.09 -1.09
CA GLU A 94 -9.54 8.10 -0.88
C GLU A 94 -8.20 7.45 -0.64
N SER A 95 -8.17 6.41 0.19
CA SER A 95 -6.94 5.64 0.46
C SER A 95 -6.44 4.91 -0.78
N GLY A 96 -7.35 4.35 -1.58
CA GLY A 96 -6.99 3.71 -2.83
C GLY A 96 -6.44 4.68 -3.87
N LEU A 97 -7.01 5.89 -3.98
CA LEU A 97 -6.44 6.95 -4.82
C LEU A 97 -5.07 7.41 -4.31
N ALA A 98 -4.89 7.54 -2.99
CA ALA A 98 -3.60 7.89 -2.42
C ALA A 98 -2.51 6.85 -2.74
N ILE A 99 -2.85 5.55 -2.67
CA ILE A 99 -1.95 4.46 -3.07
C ILE A 99 -1.63 4.56 -4.57
N ALA A 100 -2.65 4.76 -5.40
CA ALA A 100 -2.50 4.86 -6.85
C ALA A 100 -1.59 6.05 -7.25
N GLU A 101 -1.81 7.23 -6.66
CA GLU A 101 -0.98 8.41 -6.88
C GLU A 101 0.46 8.18 -6.39
N ALA A 102 0.65 7.50 -5.26
CA ALA A 102 1.98 7.19 -4.75
C ALA A 102 2.74 6.22 -5.67
N ILE A 103 2.06 5.20 -6.22
CA ILE A 103 2.66 4.29 -7.22
C ILE A 103 3.01 5.05 -8.50
N ARG A 104 2.09 5.88 -9.02
CA ARG A 104 2.31 6.69 -10.23
C ARG A 104 3.45 7.71 -10.06
N GLY A 105 3.67 8.15 -8.82
CA GLY A 105 4.71 9.12 -8.47
C GLY A 105 6.10 8.54 -8.28
N LEU A 106 6.28 7.21 -8.32
CA LEU A 106 7.60 6.59 -8.23
C LEU A 106 8.44 6.95 -9.46
N SER A 107 9.72 7.23 -9.25
CA SER A 107 10.69 7.44 -10.32
C SER A 107 11.19 6.14 -10.93
N LYS A 108 10.95 5.01 -10.26
CA LYS A 108 11.39 3.66 -10.65
C LYS A 108 10.36 3.03 -11.59
N PRO A 109 10.80 2.18 -12.55
CA PRO A 109 9.90 1.41 -13.39
C PRO A 109 8.92 0.57 -12.56
N THR A 110 7.64 0.62 -12.91
CA THR A 110 6.58 -0.07 -12.21
C THR A 110 5.78 -0.99 -13.12
N VAL A 111 5.44 -2.17 -12.62
CA VAL A 111 4.59 -3.16 -13.31
C VAL A 111 3.52 -3.66 -12.35
N SER A 112 2.27 -3.58 -12.75
CA SER A 112 1.15 -4.21 -12.03
C SER A 112 0.75 -5.53 -12.65
N VAL A 113 0.43 -6.52 -11.81
CA VAL A 113 -0.16 -7.79 -12.22
C VAL A 113 -1.41 -8.06 -11.39
N VAL A 114 -2.56 -8.11 -12.06
CA VAL A 114 -3.84 -8.47 -11.45
C VAL A 114 -4.01 -9.98 -11.53
N MET A 115 -3.95 -10.66 -10.37
CA MET A 115 -3.95 -12.14 -10.30
C MET A 115 -5.28 -12.77 -9.87
N GLY A 116 -6.30 -11.99 -9.62
CA GLY A 116 -7.63 -12.47 -9.23
C GLY A 116 -8.64 -11.37 -9.45
N GLY A 117 -8.73 -10.44 -8.51
CA GLY A 117 -9.56 -9.25 -8.65
C GLY A 117 -8.73 -7.96 -8.58
N GLY A 118 -9.05 -7.02 -9.45
CA GLY A 118 -8.62 -5.63 -9.33
C GLY A 118 -9.86 -4.74 -9.34
N HIS A 119 -10.78 -4.98 -8.37
CA HIS A 119 -12.13 -4.46 -8.43
C HIS A 119 -12.23 -3.04 -7.88
N SER A 120 -13.19 -2.27 -8.40
CA SER A 120 -13.55 -0.94 -7.89
C SER A 120 -12.33 -0.02 -7.85
N ILE A 121 -11.94 0.49 -6.67
CA ILE A 121 -10.74 1.33 -6.49
C ILE A 121 -9.42 0.56 -6.73
N GLY A 122 -9.46 -0.76 -6.85
CA GLY A 122 -8.34 -1.57 -7.31
C GLY A 122 -7.98 -1.31 -8.78
N VAL A 123 -8.93 -0.81 -9.60
CA VAL A 123 -8.66 -0.46 -11.01
C VAL A 123 -7.70 0.71 -11.12
N PRO A 124 -7.93 1.88 -10.49
CA PRO A 124 -6.95 2.96 -10.47
C PRO A 124 -5.57 2.51 -9.95
N ILE A 125 -5.53 1.71 -8.89
CA ILE A 125 -4.26 1.19 -8.35
C ILE A 125 -3.52 0.34 -9.40
N ALA A 126 -4.23 -0.54 -10.11
CA ALA A 126 -3.65 -1.39 -11.13
C ALA A 126 -3.07 -0.58 -12.30
N VAL A 127 -3.79 0.44 -12.77
CA VAL A 127 -3.37 1.25 -13.92
C VAL A 127 -2.42 2.41 -13.54
N ALA A 128 -2.07 2.52 -12.26
CA ALA A 128 -1.09 3.50 -11.79
C ALA A 128 0.33 3.18 -12.23
N SER A 129 0.65 1.91 -12.46
CA SER A 129 1.97 1.45 -12.91
C SER A 129 2.18 1.76 -14.39
N ASP A 130 3.46 1.81 -14.82
CA ASP A 130 3.84 2.03 -16.23
C ASP A 130 3.27 0.96 -17.16
N TYR A 131 3.20 -0.28 -16.66
CA TYR A 131 2.60 -1.42 -17.38
C TYR A 131 1.67 -2.20 -16.46
N THR A 132 0.51 -2.60 -16.99
CA THR A 132 -0.48 -3.40 -16.28
C THR A 132 -0.76 -4.69 -17.03
N PHE A 133 -0.63 -5.80 -16.34
CA PHE A 133 -1.00 -7.13 -16.83
C PHE A 133 -2.18 -7.68 -16.03
N ILE A 134 -3.06 -8.37 -16.71
CA ILE A 134 -4.19 -9.07 -16.11
C ILE A 134 -4.08 -10.56 -16.40
N ALA A 135 -4.14 -11.40 -15.38
CA ALA A 135 -4.15 -12.84 -15.56
C ALA A 135 -5.43 -13.27 -16.33
N PRO A 136 -5.39 -14.35 -17.13
CA PRO A 136 -6.53 -14.76 -17.94
C PRO A 136 -7.84 -15.03 -17.17
N THR A 137 -7.72 -15.36 -15.88
CA THR A 137 -8.86 -15.62 -14.98
C THR A 137 -9.21 -14.43 -14.09
N ALA A 138 -8.43 -13.35 -14.16
CA ALA A 138 -8.66 -12.16 -13.35
C ALA A 138 -9.73 -11.26 -13.94
N THR A 139 -10.33 -10.43 -13.09
CA THR A 139 -11.35 -9.46 -13.46
C THR A 139 -11.06 -8.08 -12.89
N MET A 140 -11.44 -7.03 -13.62
CA MET A 140 -11.26 -5.62 -13.22
C MET A 140 -12.57 -4.82 -13.41
N PRO A 141 -13.66 -5.18 -12.71
CA PRO A 141 -14.89 -4.39 -12.80
C PRO A 141 -14.72 -3.05 -12.09
N ILE A 142 -15.15 -1.98 -12.77
CA ILE A 142 -15.32 -0.66 -12.18
C ILE A 142 -16.82 -0.35 -12.07
N HIS A 143 -17.22 0.34 -11.03
CA HIS A 143 -18.60 0.76 -10.80
C HIS A 143 -18.62 2.15 -10.17
N PRO A 144 -19.76 2.87 -10.22
CA PRO A 144 -19.87 4.15 -9.53
C PRO A 144 -19.55 4.07 -8.02
N VAL A 145 -19.01 5.15 -7.48
CA VAL A 145 -18.72 5.26 -6.05
C VAL A 145 -19.99 5.00 -5.23
N ARG A 146 -19.87 4.23 -4.17
CA ARG A 146 -20.96 3.89 -3.26
C ARG A 146 -20.63 4.40 -1.86
N LEU A 147 -21.67 4.87 -1.18
CA LEU A 147 -21.61 5.26 0.22
C LEU A 147 -22.43 4.27 1.05
N ASN A 148 -21.85 3.77 2.12
CA ASN A 148 -22.54 2.93 3.09
C ASN A 148 -22.64 3.70 4.40
N GLY A 149 -23.85 3.95 4.88
CA GLY A 149 -24.06 4.64 6.15
C GLY A 149 -25.36 5.42 6.20
N MET A 150 -25.60 6.08 7.35
CA MET A 150 -26.70 7.02 7.51
C MET A 150 -26.17 8.42 7.18
N GLU A 151 -26.76 9.06 6.17
CA GLU A 151 -26.32 10.37 5.72
C GLU A 151 -27.29 11.46 6.16
N ILE A 152 -26.73 12.56 6.67
CA ILE A 152 -27.47 13.77 7.01
C ILE A 152 -27.00 14.87 6.06
N GLY A 153 -27.92 15.44 5.26
CA GLY A 153 -27.58 16.49 4.31
C GLY A 153 -27.34 15.98 2.88
N VAL A 154 -28.35 15.31 2.32
CA VAL A 154 -28.31 14.64 1.01
C VAL A 154 -27.69 15.45 -0.14
N PRO A 155 -27.94 16.79 -0.33
CA PRO A 155 -27.32 17.52 -1.43
C PRO A 155 -25.80 17.61 -1.33
N ALA A 156 -25.25 17.86 -0.12
CA ALA A 156 -23.79 17.96 0.08
C ALA A 156 -23.12 16.59 -0.09
N THR A 157 -23.76 15.52 0.34
CA THR A 157 -23.30 14.16 0.17
C THR A 157 -23.26 13.77 -1.32
N LEU A 158 -24.29 14.11 -2.08
CA LEU A 158 -24.33 13.85 -3.51
C LEU A 158 -23.17 14.55 -4.23
N GLU A 159 -22.99 15.86 -3.97
CA GLU A 159 -21.88 16.63 -4.55
C GLU A 159 -20.51 16.03 -4.19
N TYR A 160 -20.35 15.57 -2.96
CA TYR A 160 -19.12 14.89 -2.55
C TYR A 160 -18.89 13.60 -3.34
N MET A 161 -19.92 12.76 -3.50
CA MET A 161 -19.82 11.52 -4.25
C MET A 161 -19.53 11.75 -5.75
N GLU A 162 -20.14 12.78 -6.34
CA GLU A 162 -19.86 13.18 -7.72
C GLU A 162 -18.39 13.58 -7.90
N ARG A 163 -17.85 14.42 -6.99
CA ARG A 163 -16.42 14.78 -7.00
C ARG A 163 -15.51 13.58 -6.84
N MET A 164 -15.85 12.64 -5.97
CA MET A 164 -15.08 11.41 -5.81
C MET A 164 -15.10 10.56 -7.08
N GLN A 165 -16.28 10.44 -7.71
CA GLN A 165 -16.44 9.74 -8.99
C GLN A 165 -15.59 10.40 -10.08
N ASP A 166 -15.61 11.72 -10.18
CA ASP A 166 -14.83 12.47 -11.16
C ASP A 166 -13.33 12.27 -10.97
N ARG A 167 -12.85 12.22 -9.74
CA ARG A 167 -11.43 11.93 -9.42
C ARG A 167 -11.03 10.53 -9.90
N VAL A 168 -11.88 9.53 -9.66
CA VAL A 168 -11.63 8.15 -10.13
C VAL A 168 -11.59 8.11 -11.66
N VAL A 169 -12.56 8.75 -12.33
CA VAL A 169 -12.62 8.79 -13.80
C VAL A 169 -11.44 9.53 -14.41
N ALA A 170 -11.02 10.63 -13.78
CA ALA A 170 -9.86 11.41 -14.25
C ALA A 170 -8.54 10.68 -14.06
N PHE A 171 -8.46 9.76 -13.10
CA PHE A 171 -7.25 8.98 -12.84
C PHE A 171 -7.07 7.83 -13.84
N VAL A 172 -8.16 7.14 -14.23
CA VAL A 172 -8.15 6.00 -15.15
C VAL A 172 -8.08 6.44 -16.60
#